data_6e0a82153d2ab79c4038641789eab531
#
_entry.id   6e0a82153d2ab79c4038641789eab531
#
_cell.length_a   1.000
_cell.length_b   1.000
_cell.length_c   1.000
_cell.angle_alpha   90.00
_cell.angle_beta   90.00
_cell.angle_gamma   90.00
#
_symmetry.space_group_name_H-M   'P 1'
#
loop_
_entity.id
_entity.type
_entity.pdbx_description
1 polymer ?
#
loop_
_entity_poly.entity_id
_entity_poly.type
_entity_poly.pdbx_seq_one_letter_code
_entity_poly.pdbx_strand_id
1 'polypeptide(L)'
;SLRVSYSNSILIAADTVVIFENKIIGKPKTQEEAFTILKDMRGKRHHVITGVCILETYNNLFISKTCLYEKTAVYFKQYSDAELISYTKTPEPYDKAGGYAIQGTFGKYVDHIEGDYNNVVGLPWHSIKPFLT
;
A
#
# COMPACT_ATOMS: atom_id res chain seq x y z
N SER A 1 -6.91 -22.65 19.98
CA SER A 1 -6.95 -22.02 20.17
C SER A 1 -6.22 -21.33 20.87
N LEU A 2 -6.15 -20.75 20.99
CA LEU A 2 -5.48 -20.01 21.44
C LEU A 2 -5.42 -19.90 22.66
N ARG A 3 -6.01 -20.32 23.25
CA ARG A 3 -6.04 -20.13 24.36
C ARG A 3 -5.03 -20.44 24.89
N VAL A 4 -4.47 -21.10 24.57
CA VAL A 4 -3.57 -21.57 25.12
C VAL A 4 -2.80 -20.75 25.48
N SER A 5 -2.61 -20.13 25.01
CA SER A 5 -1.77 -19.51 25.31
C SER A 5 -1.86 -18.76 26.19
N TYR A 6 -2.60 -18.48 26.55
CA TYR A 6 -2.55 -17.77 27.59
C TYR A 6 -1.46 -16.88 27.58
N SER A 7 -0.50 -16.96 26.85
CA SER A 7 0.60 -16.04 26.86
C SER A 7 0.26 -14.85 26.06
N ASN A 8 1.15 -13.88 25.93
CA ASN A 8 0.98 -12.70 25.14
C ASN A 8 0.86 -13.03 23.69
N SER A 9 -0.07 -12.40 23.00
CA SER A 9 -0.19 -12.50 21.56
C SER A 9 -0.16 -11.11 20.97
N ILE A 10 0.46 -10.98 19.81
CA ILE A 10 0.50 -9.74 19.07
C ILE A 10 -0.12 -10.00 17.70
N LEU A 11 -1.18 -9.26 17.39
CA LEU A 11 -1.82 -9.34 16.08
C LEU A 11 -1.58 -8.04 15.34
N ILE A 12 -1.20 -8.15 14.09
CA ILE A 12 -0.92 -6.99 13.26
C ILE A 12 -1.85 -7.01 12.06
N ALA A 13 -2.55 -5.90 11.85
CA ALA A 13 -3.38 -5.72 10.67
C ALA A 13 -2.90 -4.47 9.94
N ALA A 14 -2.79 -4.55 8.64
CA ALA A 14 -2.33 -3.44 7.83
C ALA A 14 -3.25 -3.27 6.62
N ASP A 15 -3.45 -2.02 6.22
CA ASP A 15 -4.21 -1.70 5.02
C ASP A 15 -3.55 -0.51 4.33
N THR A 16 -3.60 -0.50 3.01
CA THR A 16 -2.94 0.52 2.20
C THR A 16 -3.94 1.20 1.29
N VAL A 17 -3.89 2.53 1.24
CA VAL A 17 -4.69 3.31 0.32
C VAL A 17 -3.79 4.21 -0.51
N VAL A 18 -4.24 4.53 -1.70
CA VAL A 18 -3.56 5.43 -2.62
C VAL A 18 -4.41 6.69 -2.72
N ILE A 19 -3.77 7.85 -2.58
CA ILE A 19 -4.46 9.13 -2.67
C ILE A 19 -3.82 9.97 -3.77
N PHE A 20 -4.64 10.44 -4.68
CA PHE A 20 -4.21 11.30 -5.76
C PHE A 20 -5.19 12.46 -5.88
N GLU A 21 -4.68 13.69 -5.82
CA GLU A 21 -5.48 14.92 -5.90
C GLU A 21 -6.66 14.90 -4.91
N ASN A 22 -6.34 14.53 -3.67
CA ASN A 22 -7.31 14.47 -2.57
C ASN A 22 -8.42 13.42 -2.74
N LYS A 23 -8.23 12.45 -3.63
CA LYS A 23 -9.19 11.37 -3.83
C LYS A 23 -8.54 10.04 -3.53
N ILE A 24 -9.31 9.15 -2.92
CA ILE A 24 -8.85 7.79 -2.67
C ILE A 24 -9.03 7.00 -3.95
N ILE A 25 -7.94 6.40 -4.42
CA ILE A 25 -7.93 5.61 -5.64
C ILE A 25 -7.96 4.14 -5.26
N GLY A 26 -9.04 3.47 -5.59
CA GLY A 26 -9.18 2.05 -5.29
C GLY A 26 -8.58 1.16 -6.35
N LYS A 27 -8.99 -0.11 -6.33
CA LYS A 27 -8.58 -1.08 -7.34
C LYS A 27 -9.40 -0.83 -8.60
N PRO A 28 -8.76 -0.72 -9.76
CA PRO A 28 -9.52 -0.59 -11.01
C PRO A 28 -10.28 -1.87 -11.30
N LYS A 29 -11.46 -1.73 -11.88
CA LYS A 29 -12.33 -2.87 -12.17
C LYS A 29 -12.31 -3.25 -13.64
N THR A 30 -11.91 -2.34 -14.50
CA THR A 30 -11.87 -2.57 -15.94
C THR A 30 -10.56 -2.04 -16.50
N GLN A 31 -10.22 -2.48 -17.71
CA GLN A 31 -9.03 -2.00 -18.40
C GLN A 31 -9.09 -0.50 -18.64
N GLU A 32 -10.26 0.00 -19.00
CA GLU A 32 -10.47 1.41 -19.24
C GLU A 32 -10.24 2.22 -17.96
N GLU A 33 -10.73 1.73 -16.84
CA GLU A 33 -10.56 2.39 -15.56
C GLU A 33 -9.09 2.41 -15.15
N ALA A 34 -8.39 1.28 -15.32
CA ALA A 34 -6.96 1.22 -15.01
C ALA A 34 -6.15 2.17 -15.87
N PHE A 35 -6.48 2.25 -17.15
CA PHE A 35 -5.81 3.16 -18.06
C PHE A 35 -6.01 4.61 -17.63
N THR A 36 -7.24 4.99 -17.32
CA THR A 36 -7.56 6.35 -16.92
C THR A 36 -6.83 6.74 -15.64
N ILE A 37 -6.83 5.87 -14.63
CA ILE A 37 -6.15 6.13 -13.36
C ILE A 37 -4.67 6.38 -13.60
N LEU A 38 -4.00 5.50 -14.31
CA LEU A 38 -2.56 5.60 -14.49
C LEU A 38 -2.17 6.72 -15.45
N LYS A 39 -3.03 7.03 -16.39
CA LYS A 39 -2.83 8.17 -17.27
C LYS A 39 -2.91 9.48 -16.50
N ASP A 40 -3.86 9.60 -15.59
CA ASP A 40 -4.01 10.80 -14.79
C ASP A 40 -2.82 10.99 -13.85
N MET A 41 -2.25 9.91 -13.34
CA MET A 41 -1.11 9.97 -12.41
C MET A 41 0.24 10.08 -13.12
N ARG A 42 0.26 9.97 -14.44
CA ARG A 42 1.51 9.99 -15.23
C ARG A 42 2.28 11.28 -15.02
N GLY A 43 3.57 11.14 -14.68
CA GLY A 43 4.45 12.29 -14.48
C GLY A 43 4.10 13.12 -13.26
N LYS A 44 3.27 12.61 -12.35
CA LYS A 44 2.80 13.36 -11.20
C LYS A 44 3.07 12.63 -9.91
N ARG A 45 2.83 13.31 -8.80
CA ARG A 45 2.99 12.75 -7.47
C ARG A 45 1.65 12.24 -6.96
N HIS A 46 1.67 11.10 -6.33
CA HIS A 46 0.55 10.61 -5.53
C HIS A 46 1.09 10.13 -4.18
N HIS A 47 0.20 9.81 -3.26
CA HIS A 47 0.60 9.35 -1.93
C HIS A 47 0.07 7.96 -1.66
N VAL A 48 0.89 7.17 -0.98
CA VAL A 48 0.51 5.86 -0.47
C VAL A 48 0.49 5.96 1.04
N ILE A 49 -0.63 5.63 1.64
CA ILE A 49 -0.77 5.66 3.10
C ILE A 49 -1.08 4.25 3.56
N THR A 50 -0.25 3.73 4.46
CA THR A 50 -0.49 2.44 5.07
C THR A 50 -0.81 2.64 6.54
N GLY A 51 -1.95 2.12 6.96
CA GLY A 51 -2.33 2.08 8.37
C GLY A 51 -2.02 0.71 8.93
N VAL A 52 -1.45 0.66 10.12
CA VAL A 52 -1.13 -0.58 10.82
C VAL A 52 -1.70 -0.50 12.21
N CYS A 53 -2.47 -1.50 12.58
CA CYS A 53 -2.96 -1.62 13.95
C CYS A 53 -2.34 -2.84 14.60
N ILE A 54 -1.80 -2.65 15.78
CA ILE A 54 -1.15 -3.68 16.58
C ILE A 54 -2.00 -3.92 17.82
N LEU A 55 -2.44 -5.16 17.96
CA LEU A 55 -3.25 -5.58 19.08
C LEU A 55 -2.43 -6.46 19.98
N GLU A 56 -2.39 -6.15 21.27
CA GLU A 56 -1.69 -6.99 22.23
C GLU A 56 -2.70 -7.61 23.17
N THR A 57 -2.58 -8.91 23.40
CA THR A 57 -3.47 -9.63 24.30
C THR A 57 -2.64 -10.48 25.26
N TYR A 58 -3.25 -10.80 26.41
CA TYR A 58 -2.65 -11.65 27.41
C TYR A 58 -3.78 -12.48 28.04
N ASN A 59 -3.62 -13.80 28.06
CA ASN A 59 -4.65 -14.73 28.56
C ASN A 59 -5.99 -14.53 27.84
N ASN A 60 -5.93 -14.25 26.52
CA ASN A 60 -7.10 -14.01 25.71
C ASN A 60 -7.87 -12.75 26.06
N LEU A 61 -7.28 -11.88 26.88
CA LEU A 61 -7.88 -10.60 27.19
C LEU A 61 -7.21 -9.52 26.35
N PHE A 62 -8.02 -8.59 25.87
CA PHE A 62 -7.50 -7.44 25.14
C PHE A 62 -6.75 -6.53 26.12
N ILE A 63 -5.51 -6.21 25.85
CA ILE A 63 -4.71 -5.33 26.68
C ILE A 63 -4.53 -3.97 26.04
N SER A 64 -4.11 -3.92 24.80
CA SER A 64 -3.89 -2.63 24.15
C SER A 64 -4.04 -2.72 22.65
N LYS A 65 -4.32 -1.58 22.04
CA LYS A 65 -4.41 -1.43 20.59
C LYS A 65 -3.66 -0.15 20.23
N THR A 66 -2.72 -0.29 19.32
CA THR A 66 -1.97 0.85 18.81
C THR A 66 -2.11 0.88 17.30
N CYS A 67 -2.53 2.02 16.76
CA CYS A 67 -2.65 2.19 15.32
C CYS A 67 -1.72 3.31 14.87
N LEU A 68 -1.00 3.05 13.80
CA LEU A 68 -0.04 3.96 13.23
C LEU A 68 -0.29 4.09 11.75
N TYR A 69 0.10 5.20 11.14
CA TYR A 69 0.13 5.25 9.69
C TYR A 69 1.37 5.96 9.19
N GLU A 70 1.76 5.56 8.00
CA GLU A 70 2.87 6.16 7.29
C GLU A 70 2.37 6.64 5.94
N LYS A 71 2.86 7.81 5.53
CA LYS A 71 2.52 8.41 4.25
C LYS A 71 3.79 8.54 3.44
N THR A 72 3.76 8.05 2.22
CA THR A 72 4.90 8.10 1.31
C THR A 72 4.46 8.72 0.00
N ALA A 73 5.23 9.68 -0.50
CA ALA A 73 4.98 10.27 -1.80
C ALA A 73 5.69 9.45 -2.87
N VAL A 74 4.98 9.16 -3.95
CA VAL A 74 5.51 8.42 -5.10
C VAL A 74 5.39 9.28 -6.33
N TYR A 75 6.49 9.40 -7.08
CA TYR A 75 6.55 10.23 -8.28
C TYR A 75 6.71 9.33 -9.49
N PHE A 76 5.77 9.41 -10.43
CA PHE A 76 5.83 8.63 -11.64
C PHE A 76 6.59 9.36 -12.75
N LYS A 77 7.24 8.57 -13.60
CA LYS A 77 7.86 9.06 -14.82
C LYS A 77 6.80 9.34 -15.88
N GLN A 78 7.24 9.93 -16.99
CA GLN A 78 6.41 10.09 -18.17
C GLN A 78 6.47 8.79 -18.97
N TYR A 79 5.47 7.96 -18.87
CA TYR A 79 5.35 6.75 -19.67
C TYR A 79 4.33 7.00 -20.79
N SER A 80 4.39 6.21 -21.84
CA SER A 80 3.56 6.43 -23.01
C SER A 80 2.21 5.74 -22.87
N ASP A 81 1.25 6.16 -23.69
CA ASP A 81 -0.06 5.49 -23.74
C ASP A 81 0.10 4.03 -24.16
N ALA A 82 1.03 3.74 -25.09
CA ALA A 82 1.27 2.37 -25.53
C ALA A 82 1.75 1.49 -24.37
N GLU A 83 2.64 2.02 -23.54
CA GLU A 83 3.11 1.31 -22.35
C GLU A 83 1.98 1.06 -21.37
N LEU A 84 1.10 2.03 -21.17
CA LEU A 84 -0.06 1.87 -20.32
C LEU A 84 -1.02 0.82 -20.85
N ILE A 85 -1.32 0.87 -22.13
CA ILE A 85 -2.22 -0.11 -22.74
C ILE A 85 -1.68 -1.52 -22.54
N SER A 86 -0.40 -1.70 -22.76
CA SER A 86 0.25 -2.99 -22.57
C SER A 86 0.14 -3.46 -21.12
N TYR A 87 0.40 -2.57 -20.18
CA TYR A 87 0.33 -2.90 -18.75
C TYR A 87 -1.10 -3.24 -18.30
N THR A 88 -2.09 -2.52 -18.80
CA THR A 88 -3.47 -2.75 -18.39
C THR A 88 -4.03 -4.08 -18.89
N LYS A 89 -3.33 -4.74 -19.79
CA LYS A 89 -3.71 -6.08 -20.25
C LYS A 89 -3.19 -7.18 -19.35
N THR A 90 -2.34 -6.83 -18.38
CA THR A 90 -1.84 -7.81 -17.41
C THR A 90 -2.78 -7.88 -16.21
N PRO A 91 -2.71 -8.91 -15.38
CA PRO A 91 -3.57 -8.98 -14.19
C PRO A 91 -3.13 -8.04 -13.06
N GLU A 92 -1.93 -7.53 -13.10
CA GLU A 92 -1.35 -6.77 -11.99
C GLU A 92 -2.17 -5.55 -11.55
N PRO A 93 -2.69 -4.69 -12.43
CA PRO A 93 -3.37 -3.48 -11.98
C PRO A 93 -4.66 -3.73 -11.20
N TYR A 94 -5.27 -4.90 -11.37
CA TYR A 94 -6.61 -5.14 -10.84
C TYR A 94 -6.61 -5.67 -9.41
N ASP A 95 -5.45 -5.92 -8.87
CA ASP A 95 -5.28 -6.47 -7.55
C ASP A 95 -4.75 -5.44 -6.54
N LYS A 96 -4.47 -4.24 -6.99
CA LYS A 96 -3.82 -3.23 -6.17
C LYS A 96 -4.55 -1.89 -6.21
N ALA A 97 -4.63 -1.23 -5.05
CA ALA A 97 -5.12 0.14 -5.00
C ALA A 97 -4.20 1.02 -5.86
N GLY A 98 -4.77 1.91 -6.64
CA GLY A 98 -4.01 2.76 -7.54
C GLY A 98 -3.56 2.08 -8.82
N GLY A 99 -3.81 0.77 -8.96
CA GLY A 99 -3.55 0.06 -10.20
C GLY A 99 -2.14 -0.42 -10.42
N TYR A 100 -1.26 -0.40 -9.40
CA TYR A 100 0.12 -0.86 -9.59
C TYR A 100 0.72 -1.39 -8.29
N ALA A 101 1.80 -2.15 -8.44
CA ALA A 101 2.63 -2.58 -7.33
C ALA A 101 4.05 -2.11 -7.59
N ILE A 102 4.68 -1.47 -6.61
CA ILE A 102 6.03 -0.94 -6.80
C ILE A 102 7.05 -2.06 -7.03
N GLN A 103 6.76 -3.25 -6.52
CA GLN A 103 7.62 -4.42 -6.74
C GLN A 103 7.26 -5.17 -8.02
N GLY A 104 6.23 -4.74 -8.73
CA GLY A 104 5.80 -5.36 -9.97
C GLY A 104 6.43 -4.72 -11.19
N THR A 105 5.86 -5.06 -12.37
CA THR A 105 6.38 -4.54 -13.62
C THR A 105 6.30 -3.04 -13.73
N PHE A 106 5.30 -2.43 -13.11
CA PHE A 106 5.13 -0.98 -13.20
C PHE A 106 6.12 -0.20 -12.34
N GLY A 107 6.83 -0.87 -11.44
CA GLY A 107 7.84 -0.23 -10.60
C GLY A 107 8.91 0.51 -11.39
N LYS A 108 9.19 0.07 -12.61
CA LYS A 108 10.18 0.73 -13.48
C LYS A 108 9.76 2.15 -13.88
N TYR A 109 8.48 2.47 -13.74
CA TYR A 109 7.98 3.80 -14.07
C TYR A 109 7.93 4.73 -12.87
N VAL A 110 8.39 4.29 -11.72
CA VAL A 110 8.54 5.14 -10.54
C VAL A 110 9.85 5.90 -10.68
N ASP A 111 9.76 7.24 -10.66
CA ASP A 111 10.95 8.07 -10.74
C ASP A 111 11.69 8.07 -9.41
N HIS A 112 10.98 8.34 -8.35
CA HIS A 112 11.52 8.30 -6.99
C HIS A 112 10.39 8.30 -5.97
N ILE A 113 10.72 8.03 -4.73
CA ILE A 113 9.77 8.11 -3.63
C ILE A 113 10.34 9.00 -2.53
N GLU A 114 9.44 9.59 -1.75
CA GLU A 114 9.81 10.35 -0.55
C GLU A 114 9.06 9.72 0.61
N GLY A 115 9.79 9.06 1.49
CA GLY A 115 9.24 8.32 2.60
C GLY A 115 9.80 6.90 2.65
N ASP A 116 9.14 6.04 3.41
CA ASP A 116 9.59 4.67 3.58
C ASP A 116 9.13 3.80 2.42
N TYR A 117 10.07 3.16 1.73
CA TYR A 117 9.78 2.24 0.65
C TYR A 117 8.87 1.10 1.12
N ASN A 118 9.08 0.59 2.33
CA ASN A 118 8.27 -0.50 2.86
C ASN A 118 6.82 -0.10 3.04
N ASN A 119 6.54 1.19 3.23
CA ASN A 119 5.19 1.69 3.29
C ASN A 119 4.47 1.49 1.95
N VAL A 120 5.16 1.73 0.84
CA VAL A 120 4.58 1.56 -0.49
C VAL A 120 4.32 0.08 -0.78
N VAL A 121 5.16 -0.79 -0.27
CA VAL A 121 4.97 -2.24 -0.37
C VAL A 121 3.79 -2.69 0.48
N GLY A 122 3.44 -1.95 1.53
CA GLY A 122 2.30 -2.24 2.36
C GLY A 122 2.62 -2.58 3.80
N LEU A 123 3.89 -2.43 4.21
CA LEU A 123 4.27 -2.69 5.58
C LEU A 123 5.32 -1.65 6.02
N PRO A 124 4.92 -0.62 6.79
CA PRO A 124 5.85 0.42 7.25
C PRO A 124 6.73 -0.13 8.38
N TRP A 125 7.76 -0.88 7.99
CA TRP A 125 8.61 -1.62 8.93
C TRP A 125 9.22 -0.74 10.03
N HIS A 126 9.68 0.46 9.67
CA HIS A 126 10.31 1.32 10.66
C HIS A 126 9.34 1.77 11.75
N SER A 127 8.07 1.90 11.41
CA SER A 127 7.06 2.31 12.39
C SER A 127 6.66 1.18 13.31
N ILE A 128 6.69 -0.07 12.85
CA ILE A 128 6.22 -1.19 13.66
C ILE A 128 7.33 -1.97 14.36
N LYS A 129 8.55 -1.88 13.85
CA LYS A 129 9.68 -2.64 14.41
C LYS A 129 9.82 -2.51 15.93
N PRO A 130 9.70 -1.32 16.52
CA PRO A 130 9.83 -1.19 17.97
C PRO A 130 8.83 -2.00 18.77
N PHE A 131 7.71 -2.39 18.19
CA PHE A 131 6.68 -3.15 18.89
C PHE A 131 6.92 -4.66 18.82
N LEU A 132 7.91 -5.09 18.07
CA LEU A 132 8.19 -6.51 17.87
C LEU A 132 9.37 -7.03 18.67
N THR A 133 10.06 -6.18 19.37
CA THR A 133 11.26 -6.56 20.16
C THR A 133 11.04 -6.46 21.64
#